data_106af44f082af3c33f6e22847b4c7f8b
#
_entry.id   106af44f082af3c33f6e22847b4c7f8b
#
_cell.length_a   1.000
_cell.length_b   1.000
_cell.length_c   1.000
_cell.angle_alpha   90.00
_cell.angle_beta   90.00
_cell.angle_gamma   90.00
#
_symmetry.space_group_name_H-M   'P 1'
#
loop_
_entity.id
_entity.type
_entity.pdbx_description
1 polymer ?
#
loop_
_entity_poly.entity_id
_entity_poly.type
_entity_poly.pdbx_seq_one_letter_code
_entity_poly.pdbx_strand_id
1 'polypeptide(L)'
;MCRKNERKGNMQKVLVVVDMQNDFIDGALGTKEAVAIVPGVKEKIKNFDGVVLFTRDTHETYYLDTQEGKKLPVPHCIRDTEGWQIRSELDALRKTEPIDKETFGSTTLAGELQMLDEDQGIESITFVGLCTDICVISNALLVKASLPEVPIIVDAKCCAGVTPESHENALKAMEACQIQIDR
;
A
#
# COMPACT_ATOMS: atom_id res chain seq x y z
N MET A 1 -22.71 9.70 24.27
CA MET A 1 -23.85 9.26 23.41
C MET A 1 -23.42 9.44 21.96
N CYS A 2 -22.84 8.40 21.37
CA CYS A 2 -22.36 8.43 19.99
C CYS A 2 -23.58 8.31 19.06
N ARG A 3 -23.83 9.35 18.26
CA ARG A 3 -24.90 9.29 17.25
C ARG A 3 -24.45 8.29 16.18
N LYS A 4 -25.08 7.11 16.12
CA LYS A 4 -25.10 6.29 14.92
C LYS A 4 -25.88 7.10 13.87
N ASN A 5 -25.17 7.88 13.07
CA ASN A 5 -25.75 8.39 11.83
C ASN A 5 -26.09 7.17 10.97
N GLU A 6 -27.34 7.00 10.62
CA GLU A 6 -27.77 6.05 9.59
C GLU A 6 -27.17 6.53 8.26
N ARG A 7 -25.99 5.99 7.93
CA ARG A 7 -25.35 6.24 6.62
C ARG A 7 -26.18 5.54 5.56
N LYS A 8 -27.07 6.28 4.91
CA LYS A 8 -27.88 5.85 3.76
C LYS A 8 -27.12 6.10 2.46
N GLY A 9 -26.10 5.29 2.19
CA GLY A 9 -25.37 5.27 0.93
C GLY A 9 -24.70 3.90 0.76
N ASN A 10 -24.45 3.48 -0.49
CA ASN A 10 -23.58 2.33 -0.73
C ASN A 10 -22.18 2.70 -0.25
N MET A 11 -21.74 2.08 0.86
CA MET A 11 -20.36 2.23 1.34
C MET A 11 -19.38 1.73 0.27
N GLN A 12 -18.22 2.38 0.18
CA GLN A 12 -17.21 2.06 -0.81
C GLN A 12 -16.26 0.98 -0.31
N LYS A 13 -15.91 0.02 -1.16
CA LYS A 13 -14.71 -0.81 -0.98
C LYS A 13 -13.51 -0.05 -1.51
N VAL A 14 -12.38 -0.16 -0.83
CA VAL A 14 -11.15 0.50 -1.25
C VAL A 14 -10.04 -0.53 -1.42
N LEU A 15 -9.32 -0.47 -2.53
CA LEU A 15 -8.08 -1.20 -2.78
C LEU A 15 -6.92 -0.22 -2.73
N VAL A 16 -5.95 -0.46 -1.87
CA VAL A 16 -4.71 0.31 -1.82
C VAL A 16 -3.58 -0.53 -2.41
N VAL A 17 -3.04 -0.07 -3.52
CA VAL A 17 -1.90 -0.68 -4.23
C VAL A 17 -0.65 0.04 -3.77
N VAL A 18 0.14 -0.64 -2.94
CA VAL A 18 1.29 -0.04 -2.25
C VAL A 18 2.55 -0.23 -3.08
N ASP A 19 3.15 0.87 -3.49
CA ASP A 19 4.51 1.00 -4.02
C ASP A 19 4.90 -0.05 -5.09
N MET A 20 4.01 -0.34 -6.01
CA MET A 20 4.28 -1.27 -7.13
C MET A 20 5.16 -0.61 -8.21
N GLN A 21 6.35 -0.15 -7.78
CA GLN A 21 7.32 0.60 -8.58
C GLN A 21 8.43 -0.31 -9.14
N ASN A 22 9.06 0.14 -10.23
CA ASN A 22 10.08 -0.67 -10.91
C ASN A 22 11.26 -1.01 -9.99
N ASP A 23 11.74 -0.07 -9.16
CA ASP A 23 12.85 -0.34 -8.25
C ASP A 23 12.58 -1.45 -7.24
N PHE A 24 11.32 -1.60 -6.78
CA PHE A 24 10.94 -2.66 -5.84
C PHE A 24 10.56 -3.97 -6.53
N ILE A 25 10.22 -3.96 -7.82
CA ILE A 25 9.81 -5.17 -8.55
C ILE A 25 11.04 -5.90 -9.09
N ASP A 26 11.83 -5.27 -9.95
CA ASP A 26 13.00 -5.86 -10.62
C ASP A 26 14.18 -4.88 -10.78
N GLY A 27 14.09 -3.66 -10.19
CA GLY A 27 15.14 -2.66 -10.17
C GLY A 27 16.07 -2.79 -8.97
N ALA A 28 16.47 -1.66 -8.38
CA ALA A 28 17.53 -1.56 -7.37
C ALA A 28 17.30 -2.43 -6.12
N LEU A 29 16.05 -2.63 -5.71
CA LEU A 29 15.62 -3.44 -4.56
C LEU A 29 14.69 -4.58 -4.97
N GLY A 30 14.70 -4.95 -6.25
CA GLY A 30 13.83 -5.96 -6.81
C GLY A 30 14.08 -7.37 -6.28
N THR A 31 13.01 -8.18 -6.20
CA THR A 31 13.06 -9.58 -5.79
C THR A 31 12.24 -10.46 -6.74
N LYS A 32 12.54 -11.75 -6.79
CA LYS A 32 11.73 -12.70 -7.58
C LYS A 32 10.30 -12.83 -7.05
N GLU A 33 10.11 -12.66 -5.75
CA GLU A 33 8.81 -12.65 -5.08
C GLU A 33 7.99 -11.42 -5.50
N ALA A 34 8.63 -10.24 -5.58
CA ALA A 34 8.00 -9.01 -6.05
C ALA A 34 7.54 -9.12 -7.52
N VAL A 35 8.37 -9.71 -8.39
CA VAL A 35 8.00 -9.99 -9.79
C VAL A 35 6.80 -10.95 -9.86
N ALA A 36 6.80 -11.98 -9.01
CA ALA A 36 5.77 -13.02 -9.04
C ALA A 36 4.36 -12.53 -8.70
N ILE A 37 4.23 -11.45 -7.88
CA ILE A 37 2.91 -10.93 -7.50
C ILE A 37 2.29 -9.99 -8.55
N VAL A 38 3.06 -9.44 -9.49
CA VAL A 38 2.58 -8.44 -10.46
C VAL A 38 1.33 -8.90 -11.22
N PRO A 39 1.26 -10.13 -11.76
CA PRO A 39 0.04 -10.60 -12.45
C PRO A 39 -1.18 -10.66 -11.51
N GLY A 40 -0.99 -11.12 -10.28
CA GLY A 40 -2.06 -11.20 -9.27
C GLY A 40 -2.60 -9.81 -8.90
N VAL A 41 -1.70 -8.86 -8.65
CA VAL A 41 -2.08 -7.45 -8.38
C VAL A 41 -2.83 -6.87 -9.57
N LYS A 42 -2.36 -7.11 -10.80
CA LYS A 42 -3.04 -6.65 -12.03
C LYS A 42 -4.48 -7.15 -12.12
N GLU A 43 -4.68 -8.45 -11.93
CA GLU A 43 -6.02 -9.04 -11.96
C GLU A 43 -6.89 -8.55 -10.79
N LYS A 44 -6.31 -8.34 -9.61
CA LYS A 44 -7.02 -7.76 -8.47
C LYS A 44 -7.55 -6.36 -8.79
N ILE A 45 -6.71 -5.49 -9.38
CA ILE A 45 -7.10 -4.13 -9.77
C ILE A 45 -8.23 -4.16 -10.80
N LYS A 46 -8.10 -4.98 -11.85
CA LYS A 46 -9.10 -5.08 -12.93
C LYS A 46 -10.49 -5.51 -12.45
N ASN A 47 -10.52 -6.43 -11.49
CA ASN A 47 -11.74 -7.05 -11.01
C ASN A 47 -12.28 -6.40 -9.73
N PHE A 48 -11.63 -5.33 -9.24
CA PHE A 48 -12.04 -4.68 -8.01
C PHE A 48 -13.23 -3.76 -8.26
N ASP A 49 -14.32 -4.03 -7.55
CA ASP A 49 -15.53 -3.20 -7.56
C ASP A 49 -15.45 -2.20 -6.40
N GLY A 50 -14.90 -1.03 -6.66
CA GLY A 50 -14.67 0.02 -5.68
C GLY A 50 -13.62 1.06 -6.09
N VAL A 51 -13.15 1.81 -5.12
CA VAL A 51 -12.10 2.83 -5.29
C VAL A 51 -10.73 2.16 -5.26
N VAL A 52 -9.87 2.49 -6.22
CA VAL A 52 -8.48 2.00 -6.26
C VAL A 52 -7.53 3.17 -6.09
N LEU A 53 -6.73 3.14 -5.03
CA LEU A 53 -5.70 4.14 -4.73
C LEU A 53 -4.32 3.50 -4.87
N PHE A 54 -3.35 4.29 -5.32
CA PHE A 54 -1.96 3.88 -5.42
C PHE A 54 -1.10 4.74 -4.52
N THR A 55 -0.15 4.14 -3.83
CA THR A 55 0.97 4.88 -3.23
C THR A 55 2.22 4.73 -4.07
N ARG A 56 3.12 5.69 -3.93
CA ARG A 56 4.40 5.70 -4.62
C ARG A 56 5.46 6.25 -3.69
N ASP A 57 6.40 5.39 -3.30
CA ASP A 57 7.55 5.79 -2.51
C ASP A 57 8.40 6.78 -3.30
N THR A 58 8.82 7.86 -2.67
CA THR A 58 9.43 8.97 -3.38
C THR A 58 10.57 9.57 -2.58
N HIS A 59 11.78 9.45 -3.13
CA HIS A 59 12.99 10.03 -2.57
C HIS A 59 13.57 11.10 -3.48
N GLU A 60 14.34 12.00 -2.90
CA GLU A 60 15.08 13.03 -3.62
C GLU A 60 16.53 12.60 -3.85
N THR A 61 17.24 13.32 -4.72
CA THR A 61 18.64 13.02 -5.09
C THR A 61 19.61 12.97 -3.90
N TYR A 62 19.24 13.60 -2.78
CA TYR A 62 20.02 13.57 -1.53
C TYR A 62 19.64 12.41 -0.59
N TYR A 63 18.97 11.37 -1.10
CA TYR A 63 18.56 10.20 -0.33
C TYR A 63 19.62 9.66 0.62
N LEU A 64 20.88 9.55 0.18
CA LEU A 64 21.98 9.02 0.99
C LEU A 64 22.30 9.88 2.24
N ASP A 65 21.87 11.13 2.30
CA ASP A 65 22.03 12.02 3.45
C ASP A 65 20.90 11.84 4.48
N THR A 66 19.82 11.15 4.10
CA THR A 66 18.68 10.89 4.99
C THR A 66 19.01 9.82 6.04
N GLN A 67 18.17 9.68 7.06
CA GLN A 67 18.28 8.62 8.04
C GLN A 67 18.11 7.23 7.39
N GLU A 68 17.20 7.13 6.44
CA GLU A 68 16.95 5.88 5.71
C GLU A 68 18.14 5.53 4.83
N GLY A 69 18.62 6.46 4.02
CA GLY A 69 19.77 6.23 3.15
C GLY A 69 21.08 5.87 3.89
N LYS A 70 21.23 6.34 5.14
CA LYS A 70 22.36 5.91 5.99
C LYS A 70 22.24 4.46 6.47
N LYS A 71 21.02 3.92 6.60
CA LYS A 71 20.76 2.53 7.01
C LYS A 71 20.67 1.58 5.82
N LEU A 72 20.13 2.04 4.71
CA LEU A 72 20.00 1.34 3.44
C LEU A 72 20.67 2.18 2.33
N PRO A 73 22.00 2.07 2.13
CA PRO A 73 22.74 2.93 1.19
C PRO A 73 22.57 2.47 -0.28
N VAL A 74 21.33 2.26 -0.68
CA VAL A 74 20.93 1.88 -2.04
C VAL A 74 19.94 2.92 -2.54
N PRO A 75 20.33 3.90 -3.36
CA PRO A 75 19.42 4.85 -3.95
C PRO A 75 18.32 4.12 -4.74
N HIS A 76 17.06 4.42 -4.44
CA HIS A 76 15.89 3.83 -5.07
C HIS A 76 14.75 4.83 -5.07
N CYS A 77 13.79 4.63 -5.93
CA CYS A 77 12.59 5.46 -6.06
C CYS A 77 12.90 6.97 -6.06
N ILE A 78 14.03 7.35 -6.67
CA ILE A 78 14.40 8.76 -6.83
C ILE A 78 13.42 9.41 -7.81
N ARG A 79 12.82 10.53 -7.42
CA ARG A 79 11.82 11.26 -8.21
C ARG A 79 12.25 11.41 -9.67
N ASP A 80 11.32 11.22 -10.58
CA ASP A 80 11.48 11.34 -12.03
C ASP A 80 12.41 10.31 -12.69
N THR A 81 12.91 9.30 -11.96
CA THR A 81 13.64 8.17 -12.54
C THR A 81 12.70 7.06 -13.01
N GLU A 82 13.19 6.17 -13.88
CA GLU A 82 12.43 4.98 -14.32
C GLU A 82 12.12 4.04 -13.14
N GLY A 83 13.04 3.91 -12.19
CA GLY A 83 12.86 3.11 -10.98
C GLY A 83 11.72 3.58 -10.09
N TRP A 84 11.50 4.88 -10.02
CA TRP A 84 10.39 5.51 -9.28
C TRP A 84 9.02 5.29 -9.93
N GLN A 85 8.95 5.05 -11.25
CA GLN A 85 7.67 4.86 -11.93
C GLN A 85 6.96 3.59 -11.44
N ILE A 86 5.65 3.69 -11.31
CA ILE A 86 4.79 2.51 -11.10
C ILE A 86 4.95 1.60 -12.32
N ARG A 87 4.97 0.28 -12.11
CA ARG A 87 5.02 -0.72 -13.18
C ARG A 87 3.98 -0.40 -14.26
N SER A 88 4.42 -0.21 -15.48
CA SER A 88 3.60 0.35 -16.58
C SER A 88 2.27 -0.37 -16.79
N GLU A 89 2.24 -1.69 -16.67
CA GLU A 89 1.02 -2.49 -16.83
C GLU A 89 0.02 -2.34 -15.66
N LEU A 90 0.45 -1.82 -14.51
CA LEU A 90 -0.40 -1.47 -13.39
C LEU A 90 -0.80 0.02 -13.47
N ASP A 91 0.14 0.88 -13.85
CA ASP A 91 -0.09 2.31 -14.04
C ASP A 91 -1.19 2.56 -15.09
N ALA A 92 -1.20 1.76 -16.16
CA ALA A 92 -2.25 1.81 -17.19
C ALA A 92 -3.68 1.52 -16.67
N LEU A 93 -3.82 0.95 -15.48
CA LEU A 93 -5.11 0.68 -14.82
C LEU A 93 -5.49 1.74 -13.79
N ARG A 94 -4.59 2.63 -13.46
CA ARG A 94 -4.78 3.72 -12.49
C ARG A 94 -5.75 4.77 -13.04
N LYS A 95 -6.64 5.26 -12.18
CA LYS A 95 -7.66 6.26 -12.53
C LYS A 95 -7.45 7.60 -11.82
N THR A 96 -6.61 7.65 -10.79
CA THR A 96 -6.30 8.84 -10.00
C THR A 96 -4.79 9.02 -9.90
N GLU A 97 -4.31 10.21 -9.55
CA GLU A 97 -2.89 10.40 -9.27
C GLU A 97 -2.45 9.54 -8.09
N PRO A 98 -1.23 8.98 -8.11
CA PRO A 98 -0.72 8.23 -6.98
C PRO A 98 -0.39 9.17 -5.82
N ILE A 99 -0.50 8.65 -4.61
CA ILE A 99 -0.10 9.36 -3.40
C ILE A 99 1.41 9.17 -3.21
N ASP A 100 2.17 10.21 -3.48
CA ASP A 100 3.60 10.22 -3.21
C ASP A 100 3.85 10.29 -1.71
N LYS A 101 4.77 9.47 -1.21
CA LYS A 101 5.15 9.41 0.19
C LYS A 101 6.67 9.35 0.36
N GLU A 102 7.17 10.04 1.37
CA GLU A 102 8.61 10.09 1.73
C GLU A 102 8.94 9.18 2.92
N THR A 103 7.99 8.39 3.36
CA THR A 103 8.07 7.51 4.54
C THR A 103 7.34 6.21 4.29
N PHE A 104 7.64 5.16 5.05
CA PHE A 104 7.03 3.84 4.85
C PHE A 104 5.51 3.86 4.94
N GLY A 105 4.94 4.50 5.96
CA GLY A 105 3.50 4.76 6.07
C GLY A 105 3.16 6.17 5.61
N SER A 106 2.02 6.36 4.96
CA SER A 106 1.56 7.65 4.44
C SER A 106 0.44 8.23 5.30
N THR A 107 0.73 9.34 5.97
CA THR A 107 -0.32 10.11 6.68
C THR A 107 -1.31 10.75 5.71
N THR A 108 -0.88 11.08 4.49
CA THR A 108 -1.74 11.57 3.42
C THR A 108 -2.77 10.51 3.03
N LEU A 109 -2.34 9.26 2.79
CA LEU A 109 -3.26 8.15 2.51
C LEU A 109 -4.28 7.98 3.65
N ALA A 110 -3.82 7.99 4.90
CA ALA A 110 -4.72 7.86 6.04
C ALA A 110 -5.74 8.99 6.10
N GLY A 111 -5.32 10.23 5.83
CA GLY A 111 -6.20 11.41 5.77
C GLY A 111 -7.21 11.33 4.64
N GLU A 112 -6.81 10.94 3.43
CA GLU A 112 -7.72 10.76 2.30
C GLU A 112 -8.77 9.67 2.57
N LEU A 113 -8.36 8.56 3.20
CA LEU A 113 -9.28 7.50 3.59
C LEU A 113 -10.27 7.96 4.68
N GLN A 114 -9.83 8.77 5.65
CA GLN A 114 -10.74 9.36 6.64
C GLN A 114 -11.76 10.28 5.98
N MET A 115 -11.34 11.15 5.06
CA MET A 115 -12.25 12.02 4.31
C MET A 115 -13.25 11.21 3.47
N LEU A 116 -12.81 10.14 2.82
CA LEU A 116 -13.67 9.25 2.05
C LEU A 116 -14.70 8.53 2.96
N ASP A 117 -14.26 8.07 4.14
CA ASP A 117 -15.18 7.44 5.12
C ASP A 117 -16.21 8.42 5.67
N GLU A 118 -15.81 9.67 5.91
CA GLU A 118 -16.73 10.73 6.37
C GLU A 118 -17.78 11.09 5.30
N ASP A 119 -17.38 11.16 4.03
CA ASP A 119 -18.23 11.56 2.91
C ASP A 119 -19.19 10.43 2.46
N GLN A 120 -18.67 9.25 2.20
CA GLN A 120 -19.40 8.15 1.57
C GLN A 120 -19.53 6.90 2.46
N GLY A 121 -18.66 6.75 3.44
CA GLY A 121 -18.51 5.53 4.22
C GLY A 121 -17.64 4.49 3.51
N ILE A 122 -16.78 3.81 4.26
CA ILE A 122 -15.95 2.72 3.75
C ILE A 122 -16.44 1.39 4.32
N GLU A 123 -16.75 0.43 3.42
CA GLU A 123 -17.12 -0.94 3.78
C GLU A 123 -15.92 -1.75 4.22
N SER A 124 -14.81 -1.66 3.47
CA SER A 124 -13.54 -2.33 3.77
C SER A 124 -12.39 -1.70 2.99
N ILE A 125 -11.16 -1.88 3.51
CA ILE A 125 -9.93 -1.45 2.85
C ILE A 125 -9.04 -2.67 2.66
N THR A 126 -8.68 -2.97 1.41
CA THR A 126 -7.76 -4.07 1.08
C THR A 126 -6.42 -3.53 0.65
N PHE A 127 -5.34 -4.05 1.22
CA PHE A 127 -3.96 -3.71 0.87
C PHE A 127 -3.34 -4.82 0.01
N VAL A 128 -2.62 -4.41 -1.04
CA VAL A 128 -1.76 -5.25 -1.90
C VAL A 128 -0.46 -4.50 -2.20
N GLY A 129 0.59 -5.20 -2.60
CA GLY A 129 1.84 -4.58 -3.08
C GLY A 129 3.06 -4.84 -2.21
N LEU A 130 3.96 -3.87 -2.17
CA LEU A 130 5.35 -4.01 -1.69
C LEU A 130 5.72 -2.94 -0.65
N CYS A 131 6.67 -3.22 0.26
CA CYS A 131 6.95 -4.58 0.72
C CYS A 131 6.04 -4.89 1.91
N THR A 132 5.62 -6.15 2.04
CA THR A 132 4.70 -6.58 3.13
C THR A 132 5.20 -6.15 4.50
N ASP A 133 6.50 -6.32 4.73
CA ASP A 133 7.22 -6.12 5.99
C ASP A 133 7.70 -4.67 6.21
N ILE A 134 7.45 -3.77 5.27
CA ILE A 134 7.88 -2.36 5.35
C ILE A 134 6.68 -1.43 5.08
N CYS A 135 6.38 -1.12 3.81
CA CYS A 135 5.37 -0.13 3.46
C CYS A 135 3.94 -0.64 3.63
N VAL A 136 3.66 -1.92 3.33
CA VAL A 136 2.32 -2.48 3.49
C VAL A 136 1.91 -2.49 4.96
N ILE A 137 2.72 -3.10 5.85
CA ILE A 137 2.42 -3.14 7.29
C ILE A 137 2.33 -1.74 7.89
N SER A 138 3.22 -0.82 7.49
CA SER A 138 3.23 0.55 8.02
C SER A 138 1.94 1.30 7.66
N ASN A 139 1.47 1.18 6.40
CA ASN A 139 0.22 1.78 5.99
C ASN A 139 -1.00 1.10 6.62
N ALA A 140 -1.02 -0.22 6.65
CA ALA A 140 -2.14 -0.98 7.22
C ALA A 140 -2.37 -0.67 8.70
N LEU A 141 -1.29 -0.59 9.51
CA LEU A 141 -1.36 -0.23 10.92
C LEU A 141 -1.75 1.25 11.13
N LEU A 142 -1.21 2.16 10.32
CA LEU A 142 -1.55 3.58 10.38
C LEU A 142 -3.03 3.81 10.05
N VAL A 143 -3.52 3.16 9.00
CA VAL A 143 -4.94 3.24 8.61
C VAL A 143 -5.83 2.57 9.66
N LYS A 144 -5.40 1.43 10.26
CA LYS A 144 -6.12 0.80 11.37
C LYS A 144 -6.24 1.73 12.58
N ALA A 145 -5.21 2.51 12.88
CA ALA A 145 -5.26 3.51 13.95
C ALA A 145 -6.19 4.70 13.61
N SER A 146 -6.24 5.09 12.35
CA SER A 146 -7.05 6.23 11.87
C SER A 146 -8.53 5.88 11.69
N LEU A 147 -8.82 4.62 11.31
CA LEU A 147 -10.17 4.10 11.03
C LEU A 147 -10.37 2.75 11.77
N PRO A 148 -10.45 2.77 13.11
CA PRO A 148 -10.43 1.54 13.93
C PRO A 148 -11.61 0.60 13.68
N GLU A 149 -12.76 1.12 13.24
CA GLU A 149 -13.98 0.34 13.01
C GLU A 149 -14.11 -0.16 11.56
N VAL A 150 -13.29 0.36 10.62
CA VAL A 150 -13.30 -0.11 9.23
C VAL A 150 -12.51 -1.42 9.12
N PRO A 151 -13.09 -2.49 8.53
CA PRO A 151 -12.37 -3.72 8.26
C PRO A 151 -11.17 -3.48 7.34
N ILE A 152 -9.97 -3.90 7.80
CA ILE A 152 -8.75 -3.82 7.02
C ILE A 152 -8.29 -5.23 6.68
N ILE A 153 -7.98 -5.43 5.41
CA ILE A 153 -7.63 -6.72 4.81
C ILE A 153 -6.27 -6.57 4.12
N VAL A 154 -5.40 -7.56 4.25
CA VAL A 154 -4.19 -7.70 3.44
C VAL A 154 -4.31 -8.97 2.61
N ASP A 155 -4.24 -8.84 1.29
CA ASP A 155 -4.22 -9.99 0.38
C ASP A 155 -2.78 -10.51 0.27
N ALA A 156 -2.48 -11.56 1.03
CA ALA A 156 -1.12 -12.10 1.13
C ALA A 156 -0.57 -12.60 -0.21
N LYS A 157 -1.43 -13.11 -1.11
CA LYS A 157 -1.01 -13.57 -2.45
C LYS A 157 -0.64 -12.44 -3.40
N CYS A 158 -1.11 -11.24 -3.10
CA CYS A 158 -0.83 -10.01 -3.83
C CYS A 158 0.16 -9.11 -3.11
N CYS A 159 0.90 -9.63 -2.11
CA CYS A 159 1.97 -8.95 -1.39
C CYS A 159 3.25 -9.78 -1.41
N ALA A 160 4.40 -9.11 -1.35
CA ALA A 160 5.69 -9.74 -1.16
C ALA A 160 6.54 -8.92 -0.18
N GLY A 161 7.27 -9.60 0.68
CA GLY A 161 8.25 -8.98 1.59
C GLY A 161 9.66 -8.99 1.00
N VAL A 162 10.60 -8.40 1.72
CA VAL A 162 12.03 -8.44 1.37
C VAL A 162 12.52 -9.90 1.30
N THR A 163 12.00 -10.76 2.19
CA THR A 163 12.20 -12.21 2.17
C THR A 163 10.87 -12.92 2.45
N PRO A 164 10.72 -14.20 2.07
CA PRO A 164 9.54 -14.99 2.45
C PRO A 164 9.32 -15.07 3.97
N GLU A 165 10.40 -15.11 4.75
CA GLU A 165 10.32 -15.14 6.22
C GLU A 165 9.81 -13.82 6.78
N SER A 166 10.34 -12.68 6.34
CA SER A 166 9.91 -11.36 6.80
C SER A 166 8.47 -11.06 6.37
N HIS A 167 8.07 -11.51 5.18
CA HIS A 167 6.68 -11.46 4.72
C HIS A 167 5.73 -12.16 5.71
N GLU A 168 6.00 -13.42 6.06
CA GLU A 168 5.14 -14.16 7.00
C GLU A 168 5.15 -13.57 8.41
N ASN A 169 6.28 -13.03 8.86
CA ASN A 169 6.37 -12.36 10.16
C ASN A 169 5.52 -11.07 10.19
N ALA A 170 5.53 -10.30 9.11
CA ALA A 170 4.70 -9.10 8.99
C ALA A 170 3.19 -9.44 8.94
N LEU A 171 2.80 -10.48 8.20
CA LEU A 171 1.41 -10.95 8.18
C LEU A 171 0.92 -11.34 9.58
N LYS A 172 1.72 -12.11 10.33
CA LYS A 172 1.40 -12.48 11.72
C LYS A 172 1.29 -11.26 12.65
N ALA A 173 2.18 -10.28 12.47
CA ALA A 173 2.13 -9.05 13.27
C ALA A 173 0.85 -8.23 12.98
N MET A 174 0.45 -8.12 11.72
CA MET A 174 -0.78 -7.45 11.33
C MET A 174 -2.03 -8.19 11.82
N GLU A 175 -2.04 -9.53 11.75
CA GLU A 175 -3.12 -10.37 12.25
C GLU A 175 -3.30 -10.20 13.77
N ALA A 176 -2.20 -10.12 14.54
CA ALA A 176 -2.24 -9.81 15.98
C ALA A 176 -2.83 -8.41 16.27
N CYS A 177 -2.72 -7.46 15.31
CA CYS A 177 -3.32 -6.13 15.38
C CYS A 177 -4.74 -6.07 14.78
N GLN A 178 -5.41 -7.22 14.62
CA GLN A 178 -6.79 -7.34 14.12
C GLN A 178 -6.97 -6.92 12.65
N ILE A 179 -5.94 -7.02 11.85
CA ILE A 179 -6.01 -6.91 10.40
C ILE A 179 -6.27 -8.29 9.83
N GLN A 180 -7.27 -8.42 8.95
CA GLN A 180 -7.59 -9.69 8.29
C GLN A 180 -6.51 -10.01 7.25
N ILE A 181 -6.06 -11.25 7.23
CA ILE A 181 -5.11 -11.75 6.22
C ILE A 181 -5.82 -12.75 5.32
N ASP A 182 -5.96 -12.40 4.04
CA ASP A 182 -6.47 -13.29 2.99
C ASP A 182 -5.27 -14.07 2.39
N ARG A 183 -5.29 -15.41 2.55
CA ARG A 183 -4.19 -16.32 2.16
C ARG A 183 -4.54 -17.16 0.93
#